data_637e71491296192cf7f03f6eb11666be
#
_entry.id   637e71491296192cf7f03f6eb11666be
#
_cell.length_a   1.000
_cell.length_b   1.000
_cell.length_c   1.000
_cell.angle_alpha   90.00
_cell.angle_beta   90.00
_cell.angle_gamma   90.00
#
_symmetry.space_group_name_H-M   'P 1'
#
loop_
_entity.id
_entity.type
_entity.pdbx_description
1 polymer ?
#
loop_
_entity_poly.entity_id
_entity_poly.type
_entity_poly.pdbx_seq_one_letter_code
_entity_poly.pdbx_strand_id
1 'polypeptide(L)'
;DEQLNDLWQAFHRFQKSREKKYAPKINTALKSQVNQFITAKRNGASDMQALDKVTAFDLWVTLKPLYLDAGINYGAKTLTYIKRQKARMPIGFNELMIQLIENYFEIELLNNVEDITQTTRDLIRNIMIEAYPLGLSFDEIVKQMEVTGFTAKRARLIARTETVTASNTGGMLASKTTGLKMNKVWISAQDNRTRRVPRDKFDHLHMNGVTIAAEDKFNVTGELMEFPGDRKSGAGAGNICNCRCTHGYIPLRENGRLVRV
;
A
#
# COMPACT_ATOMS: atom_id res chain seq x y z
N ASP A 1 -20.57 -16.23 -2.78
CA ASP A 1 -19.27 -16.10 -3.51
C ASP A 1 -19.32 -15.10 -4.67
N GLU A 2 -20.42 -15.04 -5.44
CA GLU A 2 -20.56 -14.09 -6.57
C GLU A 2 -20.45 -12.63 -6.11
N GLN A 3 -21.11 -12.24 -5.02
CA GLN A 3 -21.05 -10.90 -4.45
C GLN A 3 -19.64 -10.50 -3.99
N LEU A 4 -18.87 -11.40 -3.41
CA LEU A 4 -17.48 -11.15 -2.99
C LEU A 4 -16.59 -10.96 -4.22
N ASN A 5 -16.81 -11.75 -5.27
CA ASN A 5 -16.09 -11.61 -6.53
C ASN A 5 -16.36 -10.24 -7.18
N ASP A 6 -17.61 -9.79 -7.24
CA ASP A 6 -17.97 -8.49 -7.79
C ASP A 6 -17.31 -7.33 -7.04
N LEU A 7 -17.29 -7.41 -5.71
CA LEU A 7 -16.60 -6.45 -4.86
C LEU A 7 -15.09 -6.44 -5.15
N TRP A 8 -14.48 -7.63 -5.27
CA TRP A 8 -13.08 -7.72 -5.60
C TRP A 8 -12.80 -7.17 -7.00
N GLN A 9 -13.62 -7.47 -8.00
CA GLN A 9 -13.47 -6.94 -9.37
C GLN A 9 -13.56 -5.41 -9.40
N ALA A 10 -14.50 -4.82 -8.64
CA ALA A 10 -14.62 -3.37 -8.50
C ALA A 10 -13.40 -2.75 -7.83
N PHE A 11 -12.89 -3.38 -6.78
CA PHE A 11 -11.65 -2.98 -6.12
C PHE A 11 -10.44 -3.10 -7.04
N HIS A 12 -10.33 -4.21 -7.75
CA HIS A 12 -9.20 -4.45 -8.66
C HIS A 12 -9.13 -3.42 -9.79
N ARG A 13 -10.27 -3.06 -10.40
CA ARG A 13 -10.32 -1.97 -11.39
C ARG A 13 -9.88 -0.64 -10.79
N PHE A 14 -10.33 -0.33 -9.58
CA PHE A 14 -9.93 0.86 -8.86
C PHE A 14 -8.42 0.87 -8.58
N GLN A 15 -7.87 -0.21 -8.01
CA GLN A 15 -6.45 -0.39 -7.75
C GLN A 15 -5.61 -0.20 -9.03
N LYS A 16 -6.00 -0.84 -10.13
CA LYS A 16 -5.31 -0.73 -11.41
C LYS A 16 -5.26 0.69 -11.95
N SER A 17 -6.35 1.44 -11.79
CA SER A 17 -6.40 2.85 -12.17
C SER A 17 -5.37 3.69 -11.40
N ARG A 18 -5.22 3.47 -10.07
CA ARG A 18 -4.25 4.17 -9.23
C ARG A 18 -2.82 3.70 -9.49
N GLU A 19 -2.60 2.40 -9.65
CA GLU A 19 -1.30 1.85 -10.06
C GLU A 19 -0.81 2.52 -11.36
N LYS A 20 -1.68 2.64 -12.38
CA LYS A 20 -1.36 3.34 -13.63
C LYS A 20 -1.03 4.81 -13.42
N LYS A 21 -1.75 5.51 -12.55
CA LYS A 21 -1.56 6.94 -12.26
C LYS A 21 -0.26 7.22 -11.49
N TYR A 22 0.07 6.38 -10.51
CA TYR A 22 1.14 6.68 -9.55
C TYR A 22 2.46 5.95 -9.82
N ALA A 23 2.47 4.80 -10.49
CA ALA A 23 3.71 4.10 -10.78
C ALA A 23 4.73 4.94 -11.57
N PRO A 24 4.36 5.75 -12.59
CA PRO A 24 5.31 6.64 -13.25
C PRO A 24 5.91 7.70 -12.31
N LYS A 25 5.09 8.27 -11.41
CA LYS A 25 5.53 9.29 -10.44
C LYS A 25 6.50 8.70 -9.42
N ILE A 26 6.18 7.51 -8.90
CA ILE A 26 7.07 6.76 -7.98
C ILE A 26 8.37 6.38 -8.70
N ASN A 27 8.31 5.99 -9.98
CA ASN A 27 9.51 5.73 -10.76
C ASN A 27 10.42 6.97 -10.87
N THR A 28 9.83 8.15 -11.07
CA THR A 28 10.57 9.42 -11.07
C THR A 28 11.23 9.69 -9.73
N ALA A 29 10.52 9.48 -8.61
CA ALA A 29 11.07 9.66 -7.27
C ALA A 29 12.22 8.67 -6.98
N LEU A 30 12.08 7.40 -7.38
CA LEU A 30 13.16 6.41 -7.25
C LEU A 30 14.38 6.76 -8.11
N LYS A 31 14.18 7.26 -9.33
CA LYS A 31 15.28 7.75 -10.17
C LYS A 31 15.96 8.96 -9.56
N SER A 32 15.22 9.86 -8.94
CA SER A 32 15.79 11.00 -8.20
C SER A 32 16.70 10.51 -7.07
N GLN A 33 16.31 9.50 -6.31
CA GLN A 33 17.15 8.90 -5.27
C GLN A 33 18.46 8.35 -5.84
N VAL A 34 18.42 7.62 -6.95
CA VAL A 34 19.64 7.13 -7.62
C VAL A 34 20.52 8.29 -8.09
N ASN A 35 19.91 9.35 -8.66
CA ASN A 35 20.64 10.51 -9.12
C ASN A 35 21.27 11.30 -7.96
N GLN A 36 20.65 11.35 -6.78
CA GLN A 36 21.26 11.97 -5.58
C GLN A 36 22.57 11.25 -5.23
N PHE A 37 22.58 9.93 -5.25
CA PHE A 37 23.80 9.14 -5.04
C PHE A 37 24.87 9.43 -6.12
N ILE A 38 24.50 9.35 -7.41
CA ILE A 38 25.42 9.57 -8.52
C ILE A 38 26.04 10.97 -8.46
N THR A 39 25.22 11.98 -8.20
CA THR A 39 25.69 13.38 -8.09
C THR A 39 26.67 13.54 -6.93
N ALA A 40 26.36 13.00 -5.77
CA ALA A 40 27.28 13.06 -4.63
C ALA A 40 28.61 12.35 -4.92
N LYS A 41 28.59 11.20 -5.59
CA LYS A 41 29.82 10.50 -5.99
C LYS A 41 30.65 11.31 -6.98
N ARG A 42 30.04 11.91 -7.99
CA ARG A 42 30.72 12.77 -8.98
C ARG A 42 31.32 14.02 -8.34
N ASN A 43 30.76 14.48 -7.22
CA ASN A 43 31.29 15.58 -6.42
C ASN A 43 32.35 15.14 -5.39
N GLY A 44 32.86 13.91 -5.48
CA GLY A 44 33.98 13.42 -4.65
C GLY A 44 33.56 12.83 -3.30
N ALA A 45 32.28 12.61 -3.05
CA ALA A 45 31.84 11.95 -1.83
C ALA A 45 32.27 10.47 -1.77
N SER A 46 32.63 9.99 -0.58
CA SER A 46 32.78 8.56 -0.35
C SER A 46 31.45 7.81 -0.58
N ASP A 47 31.49 6.48 -0.70
CA ASP A 47 30.27 5.69 -0.90
C ASP A 47 29.26 5.89 0.23
N MET A 48 29.71 5.89 1.47
CA MET A 48 28.85 6.14 2.63
C MET A 48 28.23 7.54 2.58
N GLN A 49 29.05 8.56 2.36
CA GLN A 49 28.57 9.95 2.25
C GLN A 49 27.57 10.12 1.09
N ALA A 50 27.78 9.43 -0.02
CA ALA A 50 26.85 9.48 -1.16
C ALA A 50 25.54 8.74 -0.86
N LEU A 51 25.56 7.61 -0.17
CA LEU A 51 24.35 6.90 0.28
C LEU A 51 23.55 7.75 1.29
N ASP A 52 24.20 8.50 2.17
CA ASP A 52 23.54 9.40 3.12
C ASP A 52 22.82 10.58 2.43
N LYS A 53 23.19 10.90 1.20
CA LYS A 53 22.48 11.92 0.38
C LYS A 53 21.18 11.41 -0.26
N VAL A 54 20.95 10.11 -0.25
CA VAL A 54 19.70 9.53 -0.75
C VAL A 54 18.59 9.75 0.28
N THR A 55 17.62 10.63 -0.05
CA THR A 55 16.57 11.06 0.88
C THR A 55 15.20 10.51 0.51
N ALA A 56 14.31 10.42 1.50
CA ALA A 56 12.93 9.97 1.35
C ALA A 56 11.98 11.06 0.80
N PHE A 57 12.43 12.31 0.68
CA PHE A 57 11.58 13.47 0.40
C PHE A 57 10.72 13.31 -0.87
N ASP A 58 11.33 12.92 -1.99
CA ASP A 58 10.62 12.79 -3.28
C ASP A 58 9.56 11.67 -3.23
N LEU A 59 9.83 10.59 -2.50
CA LEU A 59 8.86 9.53 -2.25
C LEU A 59 7.70 10.03 -1.38
N TRP A 60 7.99 10.78 -0.33
CA TRP A 60 6.97 11.35 0.54
C TRP A 60 6.02 12.29 -0.22
N VAL A 61 6.58 13.22 -1.01
CA VAL A 61 5.80 14.14 -1.87
C VAL A 61 4.94 13.37 -2.88
N THR A 62 5.41 12.20 -3.33
CA THR A 62 4.69 11.37 -4.30
C THR A 62 3.62 10.50 -3.64
N LEU A 63 3.90 9.90 -2.48
CA LEU A 63 3.01 8.94 -1.82
C LEU A 63 1.89 9.62 -1.04
N LYS A 64 2.12 10.78 -0.41
CA LYS A 64 1.06 11.50 0.31
C LYS A 64 -0.19 11.75 -0.56
N PRO A 65 -0.09 12.28 -1.80
CA PRO A 65 -1.25 12.41 -2.70
C PRO A 65 -1.89 11.07 -3.09
N LEU A 66 -1.11 9.98 -3.21
CA LEU A 66 -1.66 8.65 -3.48
C LEU A 66 -2.55 8.20 -2.32
N TYR A 67 -2.09 8.37 -1.08
CA TYR A 67 -2.84 7.97 0.11
C TYR A 67 -4.16 8.73 0.24
N LEU A 68 -4.14 10.05 0.00
CA LEU A 68 -5.36 10.86 -0.01
C LEU A 68 -6.31 10.45 -1.14
N ASP A 69 -5.82 10.37 -2.39
CA ASP A 69 -6.64 9.99 -3.55
C ASP A 69 -7.26 8.59 -3.37
N ALA A 70 -6.44 7.59 -3.04
CA ALA A 70 -6.92 6.22 -2.89
C ALA A 70 -7.83 6.07 -1.67
N GLY A 71 -7.47 6.64 -0.53
CA GLY A 71 -8.21 6.54 0.72
C GLY A 71 -9.57 7.24 0.65
N ILE A 72 -9.63 8.49 0.20
CA ILE A 72 -10.89 9.24 0.10
C ILE A 72 -11.84 8.58 -0.89
N ASN A 73 -11.35 8.29 -2.11
CA ASN A 73 -12.21 7.74 -3.14
C ASN A 73 -12.70 6.32 -2.84
N TYR A 74 -11.87 5.48 -2.21
CA TYR A 74 -12.31 4.15 -1.82
C TYR A 74 -13.16 4.18 -0.55
N GLY A 75 -12.89 5.06 0.38
CA GLY A 75 -13.75 5.35 1.53
C GLY A 75 -15.16 5.76 1.11
N ALA A 76 -15.26 6.64 0.11
CA ALA A 76 -16.55 7.03 -0.48
C ALA A 76 -17.32 5.84 -1.09
N LYS A 77 -16.62 4.95 -1.83
CA LYS A 77 -17.21 3.72 -2.37
C LYS A 77 -17.69 2.78 -1.26
N THR A 78 -16.88 2.59 -0.23
CA THR A 78 -17.22 1.77 0.95
C THR A 78 -18.47 2.31 1.65
N LEU A 79 -18.53 3.62 1.89
CA LEU A 79 -19.69 4.25 2.51
C LEU A 79 -20.96 4.07 1.67
N THR A 80 -20.86 4.24 0.34
CA THR A 80 -21.98 4.03 -0.59
C THR A 80 -22.49 2.59 -0.52
N TYR A 81 -21.56 1.62 -0.44
CA TYR A 81 -21.89 0.20 -0.32
C TYR A 81 -22.58 -0.12 1.01
N ILE A 82 -22.04 0.37 2.14
CA ILE A 82 -22.63 0.15 3.48
C ILE A 82 -24.05 0.68 3.56
N LYS A 83 -24.28 1.86 3.04
CA LYS A 83 -25.60 2.54 3.13
C LYS A 83 -26.65 1.97 2.18
N ARG A 84 -26.30 1.03 1.29
CA ARG A 84 -27.19 0.44 0.27
C ARG A 84 -28.21 1.44 -0.25
N GLN A 85 -27.92 2.07 -1.41
CA GLN A 85 -28.77 2.99 -2.17
C GLN A 85 -28.70 4.48 -1.79
N LYS A 86 -28.44 5.33 -2.81
CA LYS A 86 -28.67 6.79 -2.93
C LYS A 86 -28.30 7.67 -1.73
N ALA A 87 -27.45 7.20 -0.83
CA ALA A 87 -26.98 8.05 0.24
C ALA A 87 -26.05 9.12 -0.35
N ARG A 88 -26.50 10.36 -0.33
CA ARG A 88 -25.63 11.51 -0.53
C ARG A 88 -24.46 11.40 0.44
N MET A 89 -23.26 11.65 -0.07
CA MET A 89 -22.09 11.78 0.79
C MET A 89 -22.40 12.86 1.85
N PRO A 90 -22.03 12.65 3.12
CA PRO A 90 -22.18 13.69 4.12
C PRO A 90 -21.49 14.98 3.66
N ILE A 91 -22.10 16.13 3.98
CA ILE A 91 -21.45 17.43 3.77
C ILE A 91 -20.13 17.40 4.55
N GLY A 92 -19.04 17.88 3.94
CA GLY A 92 -17.71 17.87 4.56
C GLY A 92 -17.05 16.47 4.63
N PHE A 93 -17.59 15.45 3.91
CA PHE A 93 -17.00 14.10 3.94
C PHE A 93 -15.54 14.08 3.47
N ASN A 94 -15.21 14.82 2.42
CA ASN A 94 -13.84 14.84 1.89
C ASN A 94 -12.88 15.46 2.92
N GLU A 95 -13.26 16.57 3.54
CA GLU A 95 -12.48 17.27 4.56
C GLU A 95 -12.27 16.37 5.78
N LEU A 96 -13.33 15.71 6.24
CA LEU A 96 -13.24 14.73 7.33
C LEU A 96 -12.30 13.57 6.96
N MET A 97 -12.42 13.02 5.75
CA MET A 97 -11.57 11.91 5.31
C MET A 97 -10.11 12.34 5.15
N ILE A 98 -9.83 13.56 4.69
CA ILE A 98 -8.48 14.11 4.66
C ILE A 98 -7.87 14.09 6.06
N GLN A 99 -8.55 14.68 7.05
CA GLN A 99 -8.08 14.71 8.43
C GLN A 99 -7.86 13.30 9.01
N LEU A 100 -8.81 12.40 8.82
CA LEU A 100 -8.71 11.02 9.31
C LEU A 100 -7.55 10.25 8.67
N ILE A 101 -7.33 10.42 7.37
CA ILE A 101 -6.25 9.76 6.65
C ILE A 101 -4.89 10.36 7.05
N GLU A 102 -4.79 11.69 7.12
CA GLU A 102 -3.56 12.36 7.56
C GLU A 102 -3.18 11.93 8.97
N ASN A 103 -4.12 11.96 9.93
CA ASN A 103 -3.88 11.51 11.30
C ASN A 103 -3.50 10.02 11.38
N TYR A 104 -4.12 9.17 10.55
CA TYR A 104 -3.81 7.74 10.54
C TYR A 104 -2.40 7.45 10.02
N PHE A 105 -1.96 8.19 9.00
CA PHE A 105 -0.68 7.95 8.32
C PHE A 105 0.44 8.91 8.70
N GLU A 106 0.24 9.83 9.66
CA GLU A 106 1.24 10.87 9.99
C GLU A 106 2.64 10.29 10.24
N ILE A 107 2.74 9.27 11.08
CA ILE A 107 4.00 8.58 11.39
C ILE A 107 4.25 7.41 10.42
N GLU A 108 3.22 6.64 10.10
CA GLU A 108 3.31 5.45 9.27
C GLU A 108 3.83 5.74 7.86
N LEU A 109 3.39 6.86 7.26
CA LEU A 109 3.85 7.25 5.93
C LEU A 109 5.33 7.63 5.95
N LEU A 110 5.79 8.33 6.99
CA LEU A 110 7.21 8.69 7.16
C LEU A 110 8.07 7.44 7.29
N ASN A 111 7.70 6.51 8.15
CA ASN A 111 8.41 5.24 8.32
C ASN A 111 8.44 4.44 7.01
N ASN A 112 7.33 4.37 6.31
CA ASN A 112 7.21 3.63 5.07
C ASN A 112 8.09 4.19 3.94
N VAL A 113 8.13 5.53 3.77
CA VAL A 113 9.00 6.13 2.76
C VAL A 113 10.47 5.97 3.11
N GLU A 114 10.84 5.95 4.40
CA GLU A 114 12.20 5.69 4.83
C GLU A 114 12.60 4.23 4.58
N ASP A 115 11.74 3.25 4.86
CA ASP A 115 11.98 1.84 4.55
C ASP A 115 12.18 1.60 3.05
N ILE A 116 11.37 2.27 2.20
CA ILE A 116 11.53 2.21 0.76
C ILE A 116 12.87 2.85 0.34
N THR A 117 13.25 3.96 0.97
CA THR A 117 14.50 4.66 0.71
C THR A 117 15.69 3.83 1.16
N GLN A 118 15.63 3.21 2.34
CA GLN A 118 16.66 2.30 2.82
C GLN A 118 16.87 1.12 1.86
N THR A 119 15.79 0.54 1.35
CA THR A 119 15.89 -0.47 0.29
C THR A 119 16.61 0.07 -0.95
N THR A 120 16.43 1.34 -1.32
CA THR A 120 17.17 1.96 -2.44
C THR A 120 18.66 2.05 -2.14
N ARG A 121 19.03 2.51 -0.93
CA ARG A 121 20.43 2.56 -0.47
C ARG A 121 21.09 1.18 -0.49
N ASP A 122 20.38 0.17 -0.02
CA ASP A 122 20.90 -1.21 0.04
C ASP A 122 21.12 -1.80 -1.36
N LEU A 123 20.22 -1.54 -2.29
CA LEU A 123 20.36 -1.98 -3.68
C LEU A 123 21.52 -1.26 -4.38
N ILE A 124 21.70 0.03 -4.18
CA ILE A 124 22.87 0.79 -4.67
C ILE A 124 24.16 0.19 -4.09
N ARG A 125 24.19 -0.03 -2.77
CA ARG A 125 25.35 -0.64 -2.08
C ARG A 125 25.69 -2.01 -2.68
N ASN A 126 24.71 -2.86 -2.90
CA ASN A 126 24.94 -4.19 -3.48
C ASN A 126 25.53 -4.12 -4.90
N ILE A 127 25.03 -3.22 -5.76
CA ILE A 127 25.61 -2.99 -7.09
C ILE A 127 27.07 -2.56 -6.98
N MET A 128 27.41 -1.66 -6.04
CA MET A 128 28.78 -1.22 -5.81
C MET A 128 29.68 -2.38 -5.35
N ILE A 129 29.23 -3.18 -4.37
CA ILE A 129 29.95 -4.34 -3.86
C ILE A 129 30.25 -5.37 -4.97
N GLU A 130 29.27 -5.63 -5.85
CA GLU A 130 29.43 -6.56 -6.97
C GLU A 130 30.35 -6.01 -8.08
N ALA A 131 30.34 -4.71 -8.30
CA ALA A 131 31.08 -4.04 -9.37
C ALA A 131 32.57 -3.81 -9.06
N TYR A 132 32.91 -3.49 -7.81
CA TYR A 132 34.31 -3.18 -7.42
C TYR A 132 35.30 -4.33 -7.66
N PRO A 133 35.01 -5.60 -7.31
CA PRO A 133 35.92 -6.70 -7.62
C PRO A 133 36.13 -6.94 -9.12
N LEU A 134 35.18 -6.48 -9.95
CA LEU A 134 35.27 -6.59 -11.42
C LEU A 134 36.08 -5.44 -12.05
N GLY A 135 36.54 -4.48 -11.25
CA GLY A 135 37.30 -3.32 -11.72
C GLY A 135 36.48 -2.35 -12.58
N LEU A 136 35.15 -2.35 -12.45
CA LEU A 136 34.29 -1.49 -13.26
C LEU A 136 34.50 -0.02 -12.89
N SER A 137 34.56 0.84 -13.89
CA SER A 137 34.54 2.27 -13.74
C SER A 137 33.19 2.76 -13.17
N PHE A 138 33.17 3.93 -12.53
CA PHE A 138 31.94 4.48 -11.99
C PHE A 138 30.84 4.67 -13.06
N ASP A 139 31.22 5.07 -14.28
CA ASP A 139 30.26 5.23 -15.38
C ASP A 139 29.66 3.89 -15.86
N GLU A 140 30.43 2.79 -15.80
CA GLU A 140 29.91 1.46 -16.07
C GLU A 140 28.94 1.01 -14.98
N ILE A 141 29.24 1.31 -13.72
CA ILE A 141 28.35 1.06 -12.58
C ILE A 141 27.04 1.84 -12.73
N VAL A 142 27.12 3.12 -13.10
CA VAL A 142 25.92 3.95 -13.37
C VAL A 142 25.07 3.33 -14.49
N LYS A 143 25.66 2.86 -15.58
CA LYS A 143 24.93 2.16 -16.64
C LYS A 143 24.24 0.89 -16.13
N GLN A 144 24.87 0.12 -15.25
CA GLN A 144 24.21 -1.03 -14.62
C GLN A 144 22.99 -0.61 -13.79
N MET A 145 23.07 0.46 -13.04
CA MET A 145 21.92 1.01 -12.28
C MET A 145 20.76 1.42 -13.21
N GLU A 146 21.05 1.92 -14.41
CA GLU A 146 20.03 2.32 -15.40
C GLU A 146 19.41 1.10 -16.13
N VAL A 147 20.23 0.12 -16.52
CA VAL A 147 19.80 -1.03 -17.34
C VAL A 147 18.99 -2.05 -16.55
N THR A 148 19.23 -2.22 -15.27
CA THR A 148 18.57 -3.26 -14.46
C THR A 148 17.05 -3.10 -14.32
N GLY A 149 16.43 -2.07 -14.92
CA GLY A 149 14.98 -1.79 -14.78
C GLY A 149 14.56 -1.60 -13.33
N PHE A 150 15.55 -1.39 -12.49
CA PHE A 150 15.57 -1.30 -11.06
C PHE A 150 14.44 -0.43 -10.49
N THR A 151 14.14 0.67 -11.17
CA THR A 151 13.14 1.62 -10.67
C THR A 151 11.74 1.32 -11.19
N ALA A 152 11.55 0.98 -12.47
CA ALA A 152 10.23 0.83 -13.07
C ALA A 152 9.42 -0.37 -12.54
N LYS A 153 10.06 -1.55 -12.40
CA LYS A 153 9.42 -2.74 -11.83
C LYS A 153 9.07 -2.51 -10.37
N ARG A 154 10.01 -1.95 -9.60
CA ARG A 154 9.84 -1.64 -8.19
C ARG A 154 8.75 -0.57 -7.98
N ALA A 155 8.71 0.48 -8.81
CA ALA A 155 7.68 1.51 -8.74
C ALA A 155 6.26 0.95 -8.90
N ARG A 156 6.06 -0.04 -9.77
CA ARG A 156 4.74 -0.72 -9.91
C ARG A 156 4.38 -1.53 -8.66
N LEU A 157 5.35 -2.20 -8.05
CA LEU A 157 5.12 -2.96 -6.81
C LEU A 157 4.77 -2.03 -5.66
N ILE A 158 5.49 -0.91 -5.51
CA ILE A 158 5.21 0.12 -4.51
C ILE A 158 3.83 0.72 -4.77
N ALA A 159 3.54 1.18 -6.00
CA ALA A 159 2.24 1.76 -6.35
C ALA A 159 1.08 0.82 -6.01
N ARG A 160 1.22 -0.49 -6.26
CA ARG A 160 0.23 -1.50 -5.91
C ARG A 160 0.06 -1.65 -4.41
N THR A 161 1.15 -1.86 -3.70
CA THR A 161 1.15 -2.05 -2.24
C THR A 161 0.53 -0.86 -1.54
N GLU A 162 0.99 0.35 -1.87
CA GLU A 162 0.53 1.57 -1.22
C GLU A 162 -0.92 1.93 -1.59
N THR A 163 -1.35 1.62 -2.82
CA THR A 163 -2.76 1.76 -3.21
C THR A 163 -3.67 0.83 -2.39
N VAL A 164 -3.27 -0.43 -2.19
CA VAL A 164 -4.05 -1.38 -1.40
C VAL A 164 -4.15 -0.91 0.05
N THR A 165 -3.03 -0.56 0.67
CA THR A 165 -3.00 -0.03 2.04
C THR A 165 -3.88 1.21 2.18
N ALA A 166 -3.69 2.22 1.33
CA ALA A 166 -4.44 3.47 1.40
C ALA A 166 -5.95 3.28 1.16
N SER A 167 -6.32 2.45 0.18
CA SER A 167 -7.73 2.17 -0.12
C SER A 167 -8.42 1.46 1.04
N ASN A 168 -7.82 0.41 1.57
CA ASN A 168 -8.40 -0.36 2.67
C ASN A 168 -8.46 0.46 3.96
N THR A 169 -7.45 1.29 4.24
CA THR A 169 -7.52 2.28 5.33
C THR A 169 -8.69 3.25 5.15
N GLY A 170 -8.84 3.81 3.94
CA GLY A 170 -9.96 4.71 3.65
C GLY A 170 -11.31 4.04 3.83
N GLY A 171 -11.45 2.77 3.41
CA GLY A 171 -12.64 1.96 3.65
C GLY A 171 -12.93 1.75 5.14
N MET A 172 -11.92 1.44 5.93
CA MET A 172 -12.01 1.28 7.38
C MET A 172 -12.41 2.60 8.06
N LEU A 173 -11.74 3.70 7.75
CA LEU A 173 -12.06 5.00 8.32
C LEU A 173 -13.49 5.44 7.98
N ALA A 174 -13.89 5.30 6.71
CA ALA A 174 -15.25 5.62 6.27
C ALA A 174 -16.32 4.76 6.96
N SER A 175 -16.05 3.46 7.20
CA SER A 175 -16.99 2.59 7.92
C SER A 175 -17.22 3.08 9.34
N LYS A 176 -16.18 3.50 10.05
CA LYS A 176 -16.25 4.05 11.41
C LYS A 176 -17.12 5.32 11.49
N THR A 177 -17.17 6.15 10.42
CA THR A 177 -18.02 7.35 10.40
C THR A 177 -19.53 7.07 10.38
N THR A 178 -19.94 5.82 10.15
CA THR A 178 -21.36 5.46 10.08
C THR A 178 -22.03 5.32 11.44
N GLY A 179 -21.28 5.07 12.51
CA GLY A 179 -21.80 4.74 13.84
C GLY A 179 -22.62 3.44 13.87
N LEU A 180 -22.37 2.51 12.92
CA LEU A 180 -23.05 1.23 12.86
C LEU A 180 -22.18 0.11 13.40
N LYS A 181 -22.79 -0.83 14.14
CA LYS A 181 -22.16 -2.13 14.40
C LYS A 181 -22.13 -2.96 13.13
N MET A 182 -20.97 -3.52 12.83
CA MET A 182 -20.76 -4.24 11.58
C MET A 182 -19.85 -5.45 11.80
N ASN A 183 -20.00 -6.43 10.93
CA ASN A 183 -18.94 -7.36 10.64
C ASN A 183 -18.12 -6.87 9.46
N LYS A 184 -16.88 -7.33 9.35
CA LYS A 184 -16.03 -7.14 8.17
C LYS A 184 -15.63 -8.50 7.60
N VAL A 185 -15.53 -8.56 6.28
CA VAL A 185 -15.19 -9.77 5.52
C VAL A 185 -13.95 -9.55 4.69
N TRP A 186 -13.01 -10.51 4.75
CA TRP A 186 -11.82 -10.51 3.89
C TRP A 186 -12.19 -10.95 2.47
N ILE A 187 -11.70 -10.25 1.46
CA ILE A 187 -11.96 -10.54 0.04
C ILE A 187 -10.61 -10.69 -0.66
N SER A 188 -10.26 -11.92 -1.02
CA SER A 188 -9.00 -12.20 -1.70
C SER A 188 -9.13 -12.13 -3.23
N ALA A 189 -7.99 -12.03 -3.90
CA ALA A 189 -7.94 -11.96 -5.37
C ALA A 189 -8.35 -13.28 -6.06
N GLN A 190 -8.26 -14.41 -5.39
CA GLN A 190 -8.59 -15.77 -5.85
C GLN A 190 -7.96 -16.18 -7.19
N ASP A 191 -6.81 -15.62 -7.53
CA ASP A 191 -6.07 -15.99 -8.74
C ASP A 191 -4.76 -16.74 -8.39
N ASN A 192 -4.03 -17.19 -9.42
CA ASN A 192 -2.78 -17.95 -9.25
C ASN A 192 -1.66 -17.19 -8.54
N ARG A 193 -1.77 -15.86 -8.41
CA ARG A 193 -0.81 -15.00 -7.70
C ARG A 193 -1.21 -14.74 -6.26
N THR A 194 -2.43 -15.13 -5.84
CA THR A 194 -2.86 -15.02 -4.44
C THR A 194 -2.03 -15.97 -3.58
N ARG A 195 -1.49 -15.44 -2.49
CA ARG A 195 -0.68 -16.22 -1.54
C ARG A 195 -1.48 -17.37 -0.98
N ARG A 196 -0.85 -18.54 -0.89
CA ARG A 196 -1.45 -19.75 -0.33
C ARG A 196 -0.39 -20.73 0.18
N VAL A 197 -0.64 -21.34 1.32
CA VAL A 197 0.16 -22.46 1.83
C VAL A 197 -0.13 -23.70 0.98
N PRO A 198 0.87 -24.58 0.67
CA PRO A 198 2.27 -24.52 1.12
C PRO A 198 3.21 -23.70 0.22
N ARG A 199 2.73 -23.11 -0.89
CA ARG A 199 3.58 -22.37 -1.83
C ARG A 199 4.19 -21.11 -1.20
N ASP A 200 3.42 -20.43 -0.37
CA ASP A 200 3.81 -19.17 0.27
C ASP A 200 3.77 -19.33 1.81
N LYS A 201 4.49 -18.46 2.52
CA LYS A 201 4.48 -18.43 3.99
C LYS A 201 3.11 -18.02 4.55
N PHE A 202 2.36 -17.17 3.84
CA PHE A 202 1.07 -16.64 4.29
C PHE A 202 -0.06 -17.12 3.38
N ASP A 203 -1.26 -17.33 3.96
CA ASP A 203 -2.41 -17.84 3.22
C ASP A 203 -3.52 -16.79 3.09
N HIS A 204 -3.45 -16.00 2.04
CA HIS A 204 -4.51 -15.03 1.70
C HIS A 204 -5.69 -15.67 0.97
N LEU A 205 -5.46 -16.80 0.29
CA LEU A 205 -6.52 -17.50 -0.42
C LEU A 205 -7.54 -18.07 0.55
N HIS A 206 -7.07 -18.70 1.62
CA HIS A 206 -7.91 -19.25 2.67
C HIS A 206 -8.69 -18.18 3.45
N MET A 207 -8.18 -16.97 3.50
CA MET A 207 -8.87 -15.84 4.14
C MET A 207 -10.14 -15.41 3.41
N ASN A 208 -10.36 -15.79 2.14
CA ASN A 208 -11.52 -15.33 1.38
C ASN A 208 -12.83 -15.71 2.07
N GLY A 209 -13.69 -14.72 2.34
CA GLY A 209 -14.97 -14.91 3.02
C GLY A 209 -14.88 -15.00 4.54
N VAL A 210 -13.68 -15.03 5.12
CA VAL A 210 -13.53 -14.98 6.59
C VAL A 210 -14.15 -13.68 7.11
N THR A 211 -15.13 -13.83 7.99
CA THR A 211 -15.94 -12.74 8.53
C THR A 211 -15.74 -12.66 10.04
N ILE A 212 -15.43 -11.46 10.54
CA ILE A 212 -15.21 -11.17 11.96
C ILE A 212 -15.92 -9.86 12.35
N ALA A 213 -16.04 -9.56 13.64
CA ALA A 213 -16.52 -8.25 14.07
C ALA A 213 -15.62 -7.13 13.55
N ALA A 214 -16.19 -5.97 13.24
CA ALA A 214 -15.44 -4.88 12.60
C ALA A 214 -14.29 -4.34 13.46
N GLU A 215 -14.40 -4.45 14.79
CA GLU A 215 -13.38 -4.08 15.77
C GLU A 215 -12.26 -5.09 15.94
N ASP A 216 -12.48 -6.37 15.55
CA ASP A 216 -11.48 -7.43 15.67
C ASP A 216 -10.43 -7.36 14.56
N LYS A 217 -9.33 -8.12 14.70
CA LYS A 217 -8.29 -8.24 13.69
C LYS A 217 -8.32 -9.61 13.01
N PHE A 218 -8.13 -9.63 11.72
CA PHE A 218 -7.90 -10.87 10.97
C PHE A 218 -6.56 -11.49 11.40
N ASN A 219 -6.57 -12.80 11.63
CA ASN A 219 -5.33 -13.57 11.81
C ASN A 219 -4.94 -14.21 10.47
N VAL A 220 -3.89 -13.68 9.86
CA VAL A 220 -3.39 -14.17 8.57
C VAL A 220 -2.11 -14.97 8.82
N THR A 221 -2.27 -16.27 9.03
CA THR A 221 -1.16 -17.20 9.28
C THR A 221 -0.25 -16.74 10.43
N GLY A 222 -0.85 -16.32 11.55
CA GLY A 222 -0.15 -15.90 12.77
C GLY A 222 0.15 -14.40 12.87
N GLU A 223 -0.05 -13.61 11.82
CA GLU A 223 0.08 -12.15 11.87
C GLU A 223 -1.30 -11.49 11.90
N LEU A 224 -1.47 -10.50 12.78
CA LEU A 224 -2.74 -9.79 12.94
C LEU A 224 -2.80 -8.58 11.99
N MET A 225 -3.98 -8.38 11.36
CA MET A 225 -4.26 -7.24 10.50
C MET A 225 -5.68 -6.74 10.69
N GLU A 226 -5.87 -5.44 10.78
CA GLU A 226 -7.21 -4.82 10.78
C GLU A 226 -7.88 -4.94 9.41
N PHE A 227 -7.09 -4.90 8.34
CA PHE A 227 -7.51 -5.05 6.94
C PHE A 227 -6.33 -5.51 6.06
N PRO A 228 -6.55 -5.97 4.81
CA PRO A 228 -5.45 -6.31 3.90
C PRO A 228 -4.52 -5.11 3.65
N GLY A 229 -3.23 -5.28 3.97
CA GLY A 229 -2.23 -4.22 3.85
C GLY A 229 -2.04 -3.38 5.11
N ASP A 230 -2.60 -3.78 6.23
CA ASP A 230 -2.40 -3.13 7.52
C ASP A 230 -1.02 -3.43 8.10
N ARG A 231 -0.19 -2.39 8.21
CA ARG A 231 1.15 -2.45 8.84
C ARG A 231 1.08 -2.13 10.33
N LYS A 232 0.13 -1.31 10.75
CA LYS A 232 -0.01 -0.82 12.11
C LYS A 232 -0.20 -1.92 13.15
N SER A 233 -0.81 -3.03 12.74
CA SER A 233 -0.99 -4.20 13.60
C SER A 233 0.23 -5.11 13.70
N GLY A 234 1.36 -4.76 13.06
CA GLY A 234 2.62 -5.48 13.15
C GLY A 234 2.84 -6.54 12.08
N ALA A 235 1.98 -6.62 11.06
CA ALA A 235 2.18 -7.55 9.96
C ALA A 235 3.44 -7.19 9.14
N GLY A 236 4.24 -8.20 8.82
CA GLY A 236 5.49 -8.06 8.11
C GLY A 236 5.32 -7.77 6.60
N ALA A 237 6.36 -7.23 5.98
CA ALA A 237 6.39 -6.92 4.55
C ALA A 237 6.05 -8.13 3.66
N GLY A 238 6.41 -9.35 4.07
CA GLY A 238 6.10 -10.59 3.36
C GLY A 238 4.58 -10.85 3.24
N ASN A 239 3.78 -10.39 4.21
CA ASN A 239 2.34 -10.51 4.21
C ASN A 239 1.66 -9.36 3.43
N ILE A 240 2.25 -8.17 3.45
CA ILE A 240 1.66 -6.93 2.95
C ILE A 240 2.03 -6.62 1.49
N CYS A 241 3.33 -6.68 1.14
CA CYS A 241 3.82 -6.23 -0.16
C CYS A 241 3.19 -6.99 -1.32
N ASN A 242 2.79 -6.26 -2.37
CA ASN A 242 2.16 -6.82 -3.57
C ASN A 242 0.82 -7.55 -3.31
N CYS A 243 0.18 -7.33 -2.16
CA CYS A 243 -1.18 -7.82 -1.88
C CYS A 243 -2.19 -7.17 -2.84
N ARG A 244 -3.29 -7.89 -3.13
CA ARG A 244 -4.40 -7.42 -3.97
C ARG A 244 -5.75 -7.73 -3.34
N CYS A 245 -5.72 -8.07 -2.04
CA CYS A 245 -6.92 -8.31 -1.28
C CYS A 245 -7.56 -7.00 -0.83
N THR A 246 -8.84 -7.06 -0.55
CA THR A 246 -9.59 -5.98 0.06
C THR A 246 -10.49 -6.54 1.16
N HIS A 247 -11.33 -5.72 1.73
CA HIS A 247 -12.34 -6.13 2.70
C HIS A 247 -13.65 -5.39 2.46
N GLY A 248 -14.73 -5.96 2.94
CA GLY A 248 -16.06 -5.38 2.91
C GLY A 248 -16.64 -5.26 4.31
N TYR A 249 -17.75 -4.51 4.44
CA TYR A 249 -18.46 -4.33 5.69
C TYR A 249 -19.91 -4.76 5.57
N ILE A 250 -20.41 -5.47 6.59
CA ILE A 250 -21.76 -6.03 6.66
C ILE A 250 -22.44 -5.45 7.91
N PRO A 251 -23.35 -4.45 7.78
CA PRO A 251 -24.07 -3.90 8.93
C PRO A 251 -24.91 -4.95 9.65
N LEU A 252 -24.82 -4.98 10.97
CA LEU A 252 -25.65 -5.86 11.80
C LEU A 252 -27.07 -5.34 11.88
N ARG A 253 -28.03 -6.27 11.96
CA ARG A 253 -29.45 -5.99 12.08
C ARG A 253 -30.06 -6.81 13.20
N GLU A 254 -30.84 -6.16 14.03
CA GLU A 254 -31.71 -6.78 15.02
C GLU A 254 -33.16 -6.42 14.67
N ASN A 255 -34.03 -7.41 14.56
CA ASN A 255 -35.44 -7.24 14.17
C ASN A 255 -35.59 -6.36 12.89
N GLY A 256 -34.68 -6.55 11.89
CA GLY A 256 -34.67 -5.80 10.63
C GLY A 256 -34.09 -4.37 10.73
N ARG A 257 -33.79 -3.85 11.91
CA ARG A 257 -33.22 -2.51 12.13
C ARG A 257 -31.71 -2.57 12.26
N LEU A 258 -31.06 -1.51 11.75
CA LEU A 258 -29.59 -1.37 11.87
C LEU A 258 -29.20 -1.16 13.33
N VAL A 259 -28.20 -1.90 13.80
CA VAL A 259 -27.61 -1.75 15.13
C VAL A 259 -26.58 -0.62 15.11
N ARG A 260 -26.66 0.29 16.06
CA ARG A 260 -25.72 1.39 16.28
C ARG A 260 -24.74 1.06 17.40
N VAL A 261 -23.54 1.69 17.32
CA VAL A 261 -22.53 1.66 18.39
C VAL A 261 -22.97 2.58 19.52
#